data_610d592b9e89d0b3ca9f51aebe520cb2
#
_entry.id   610d592b9e89d0b3ca9f51aebe520cb2
#
_cell.length_a   1.000
_cell.length_b   1.000
_cell.length_c   1.000
_cell.angle_alpha   90.00
_cell.angle_beta   90.00
_cell.angle_gamma   90.00
#
_symmetry.space_group_name_H-M   'P 1'
#
loop_
_entity.id
_entity.type
_entity.pdbx_description
1 polymer ?
#
loop_
_entity_poly.entity_id
_entity_poly.type
_entity_poly.pdbx_seq_one_letter_code
_entity_poly.pdbx_strand_id
1 'polypeptide(L)'
;MTEIAHRFVEGNGGLRMHVAEAGEGPLVLLLHGFPECWYSWRRQLTALAAAGFHAVAPDQRGYARTGGPADPAQYTILHTAGDAVGLIDALGAERAVVVGHDWGAPVAWAVAQMRPDKVRGVVGMSVPHRPRGSRPPIEKMRRHFGDGYYMVRFQEPDAPEAELARDPASTFRRLLAADTGDGTALITPETGGVLAGSPEPGELPGWLTEDDIAAYVAEYADSGFAGPVNWYRNLDRNWELTTAWHRAPITPPALFIARPRPGGRPRRHRPPPRLRPRPPRHRHADRKRPLDPAGAPRRSERSPPDLPPLPLTPPPVGAPTHPPRPEPSPSLYTPAESSIPAHPGTPVRGRAPCGRAAGPARP
;
A
#
# COMPACT_ATOMS: atom_id res chain seq x y z
N MET A 1 8.72 28.43 7.66
CA MET A 1 8.42 26.97 7.70
C MET A 1 7.89 26.61 6.33
N THR A 2 8.34 25.52 5.73
CA THR A 2 7.80 25.06 4.43
C THR A 2 6.34 24.66 4.66
N GLU A 3 5.42 25.28 3.91
CA GLU A 3 4.00 24.98 3.96
C GLU A 3 3.73 23.60 3.33
N ILE A 4 2.79 22.85 3.91
CA ILE A 4 2.30 21.59 3.34
C ILE A 4 1.10 21.93 2.46
N ALA A 5 1.22 21.65 1.17
CA ALA A 5 0.14 21.81 0.20
C ALA A 5 -0.69 20.53 0.09
N HIS A 6 -1.96 20.69 -0.25
CA HIS A 6 -2.90 19.58 -0.42
C HIS A 6 -3.55 19.65 -1.80
N ARG A 7 -3.56 18.53 -2.50
CA ARG A 7 -4.28 18.41 -3.77
C ARG A 7 -4.71 16.99 -4.05
N PHE A 8 -5.50 16.82 -5.08
CA PHE A 8 -5.85 15.51 -5.60
C PHE A 8 -5.10 15.23 -6.89
N VAL A 9 -4.58 13.99 -6.99
CA VAL A 9 -3.86 13.49 -8.15
C VAL A 9 -4.59 12.25 -8.67
N GLU A 10 -4.85 12.20 -9.98
CA GLU A 10 -5.40 10.98 -10.58
C GLU A 10 -4.27 9.96 -10.71
N GLY A 11 -4.40 8.88 -9.94
CA GLY A 11 -3.50 7.75 -10.00
C GLY A 11 -3.85 6.79 -11.15
N ASN A 12 -3.10 5.72 -11.24
CA ASN A 12 -3.35 4.68 -12.23
C ASN A 12 -4.71 3.98 -11.95
N GLY A 13 -5.47 3.68 -12.98
CA GLY A 13 -6.79 3.04 -12.87
C GLY A 13 -7.93 3.96 -12.43
N GLY A 14 -7.75 5.30 -12.51
CA GLY A 14 -8.82 6.27 -12.27
C GLY A 14 -9.10 6.55 -10.78
N LEU A 15 -8.26 6.06 -9.86
CA LEU A 15 -8.38 6.45 -8.47
C LEU A 15 -7.82 7.85 -8.25
N ARG A 16 -8.68 8.77 -7.83
CA ARG A 16 -8.31 10.13 -7.46
C ARG A 16 -7.80 10.15 -6.02
N MET A 17 -6.49 10.29 -5.85
CA MET A 17 -5.82 10.22 -4.56
C MET A 17 -5.55 11.61 -4.00
N HIS A 18 -5.89 11.85 -2.75
CA HIS A 18 -5.44 13.00 -1.99
C HIS A 18 -3.95 12.83 -1.67
N VAL A 19 -3.19 13.91 -1.83
CA VAL A 19 -1.78 13.99 -1.46
C VAL A 19 -1.52 15.25 -0.64
N ALA A 20 -0.70 15.09 0.40
CA ALA A 20 -0.05 16.17 1.10
C ALA A 20 1.40 16.26 0.60
N GLU A 21 1.87 17.43 0.20
CA GLU A 21 3.19 17.56 -0.39
C GLU A 21 3.91 18.83 0.08
N ALA A 22 5.24 18.80 0.06
CA ALA A 22 6.09 19.91 0.41
C ALA A 22 7.43 19.86 -0.33
N GLY A 23 7.96 21.04 -0.67
CA GLY A 23 9.27 21.22 -1.29
C GLY A 23 9.28 20.90 -2.79
N GLU A 24 10.47 21.00 -3.36
CA GLU A 24 10.77 20.73 -4.76
C GLU A 24 12.04 19.90 -4.86
N GLY A 25 12.25 19.21 -5.98
CA GLY A 25 13.43 18.40 -6.23
C GLY A 25 13.13 16.92 -6.46
N PRO A 26 14.08 16.00 -6.17
CA PRO A 26 13.86 14.58 -6.35
C PRO A 26 12.71 14.05 -5.49
N LEU A 27 11.81 13.26 -6.09
CA LEU A 27 10.60 12.75 -5.44
C LEU A 27 10.92 11.74 -4.33
N VAL A 28 10.32 11.96 -3.16
CA VAL A 28 10.22 11.01 -2.04
C VAL A 28 8.75 10.74 -1.75
N LEU A 29 8.30 9.52 -2.00
CA LEU A 29 6.93 9.07 -1.75
C LEU A 29 6.84 8.39 -0.38
N LEU A 30 5.95 8.88 0.50
CA LEU A 30 5.82 8.47 1.89
C LEU A 30 4.49 7.75 2.09
N LEU A 31 4.52 6.42 2.25
CA LEU A 31 3.36 5.55 2.35
C LEU A 31 3.09 5.22 3.83
N HIS A 32 1.93 5.61 4.33
CA HIS A 32 1.50 5.38 5.71
C HIS A 32 0.99 3.94 5.93
N GLY A 33 0.68 3.60 7.18
CA GLY A 33 0.13 2.31 7.58
C GLY A 33 -1.32 2.37 8.08
N PHE A 34 -1.69 1.39 8.87
CA PHE A 34 -3.00 1.27 9.53
C PHE A 34 -2.88 1.63 11.02
N PRO A 35 -3.82 2.36 11.58
CA PRO A 35 -4.86 3.19 10.96
C PRO A 35 -4.39 4.64 10.78
N GLU A 36 -3.48 4.87 9.87
CA GLU A 36 -2.83 6.15 9.65
C GLU A 36 -3.35 6.83 8.37
N CYS A 37 -2.83 8.03 8.07
CA CYS A 37 -3.05 8.80 6.84
C CYS A 37 -1.83 9.67 6.55
N TRP A 38 -1.92 10.58 5.57
CA TRP A 38 -0.85 11.55 5.27
C TRP A 38 -0.31 12.26 6.52
N TYR A 39 -1.16 12.49 7.52
CA TYR A 39 -0.83 13.26 8.73
C TYR A 39 0.31 12.64 9.54
N SER A 40 0.48 11.33 9.49
CA SER A 40 1.63 10.63 10.10
C SER A 40 2.97 11.18 9.60
N TRP A 41 3.02 11.66 8.36
CA TRP A 41 4.23 12.14 7.71
C TRP A 41 4.45 13.65 7.80
N ARG A 42 3.59 14.42 8.50
CA ARG A 42 3.63 15.90 8.57
C ARG A 42 5.00 16.47 8.93
N ARG A 43 5.73 15.80 9.82
CA ARG A 43 7.08 16.23 10.22
C ARG A 43 8.15 15.85 9.18
N GLN A 44 8.01 14.70 8.56
CA GLN A 44 8.93 14.24 7.51
C GLN A 44 8.77 15.04 6.23
N LEU A 45 7.54 15.43 5.87
CA LEU A 45 7.26 16.29 4.72
C LEU A 45 8.07 17.58 4.81
N THR A 46 7.99 18.31 5.93
CA THR A 46 8.72 19.58 6.12
C THR A 46 10.22 19.38 6.22
N ALA A 47 10.69 18.30 6.87
CA ALA A 47 12.11 18.00 7.00
C ALA A 47 12.76 17.64 5.66
N LEU A 48 12.09 16.84 4.83
CA LEU A 48 12.58 16.45 3.51
C LEU A 48 12.55 17.63 2.53
N ALA A 49 11.51 18.46 2.59
CA ALA A 49 11.43 19.69 1.82
C ALA A 49 12.59 20.63 2.15
N ALA A 50 12.90 20.82 3.43
CA ALA A 50 14.06 21.61 3.85
C ALA A 50 15.41 21.03 3.40
N ALA A 51 15.46 19.70 3.14
CA ALA A 51 16.62 19.02 2.59
C ALA A 51 16.69 19.00 1.05
N GLY A 52 15.77 19.70 0.36
CA GLY A 52 15.77 19.86 -1.10
C GLY A 52 15.12 18.68 -1.83
N PHE A 53 14.14 18.01 -1.23
CA PHE A 53 13.35 16.99 -1.86
C PHE A 53 11.90 17.43 -2.06
N HIS A 54 11.25 16.91 -3.11
CA HIS A 54 9.81 16.94 -3.24
C HIS A 54 9.25 15.75 -2.45
N ALA A 55 8.75 16.01 -1.25
CA ALA A 55 8.16 15.00 -0.38
C ALA A 55 6.65 14.94 -0.58
N VAL A 56 6.11 13.77 -0.82
CA VAL A 56 4.68 13.53 -1.10
C VAL A 56 4.17 12.40 -0.23
N ALA A 57 3.12 12.64 0.55
CA ALA A 57 2.42 11.66 1.36
C ALA A 57 0.97 11.53 0.87
N PRO A 58 0.62 10.46 0.13
CA PRO A 58 -0.76 10.21 -0.23
C PRO A 58 -1.55 9.64 0.95
N ASP A 59 -2.85 9.93 0.97
CA ASP A 59 -3.78 9.00 1.60
C ASP A 59 -3.92 7.82 0.67
N GLN A 60 -3.55 6.64 1.15
CA GLN A 60 -3.56 5.44 0.30
C GLN A 60 -4.99 4.97 0.04
N ARG A 61 -5.17 4.08 -0.92
CA ARG A 61 -6.48 3.50 -1.32
C ARG A 61 -7.30 3.05 -0.11
N GLY A 62 -8.51 3.60 0.02
CA GLY A 62 -9.45 3.29 1.10
C GLY A 62 -9.25 4.07 2.39
N TYR A 63 -8.29 4.98 2.43
CA TYR A 63 -7.97 5.77 3.62
C TYR A 63 -8.34 7.25 3.44
N ALA A 64 -8.78 7.86 4.52
CA ALA A 64 -8.95 9.28 4.69
C ALA A 64 -9.60 9.95 3.45
N ARG A 65 -9.08 11.07 2.96
CA ARG A 65 -9.68 11.85 1.85
C ARG A 65 -9.65 11.14 0.49
N THR A 66 -8.82 10.12 0.31
CA THR A 66 -8.82 9.33 -0.93
C THR A 66 -10.04 8.44 -1.02
N GLY A 67 -10.51 7.88 0.13
CA GLY A 67 -11.54 6.88 0.08
C GLY A 67 -11.15 5.67 -0.77
N GLY A 68 -12.12 4.95 -1.31
CA GLY A 68 -11.81 3.80 -2.16
C GLY A 68 -13.06 3.06 -2.65
N PRO A 69 -12.87 2.07 -3.54
CA PRO A 69 -13.96 1.26 -4.05
C PRO A 69 -14.62 0.42 -2.95
N ALA A 70 -15.92 0.14 -3.12
CA ALA A 70 -16.67 -0.69 -2.18
C ALA A 70 -16.26 -2.17 -2.24
N ASP A 71 -15.78 -2.65 -3.40
CA ASP A 71 -15.38 -4.05 -3.60
C ASP A 71 -14.03 -4.34 -2.92
N PRO A 72 -14.01 -5.22 -1.89
CA PRO A 72 -12.77 -5.62 -1.21
C PRO A 72 -11.70 -6.17 -2.15
N ALA A 73 -12.07 -6.82 -3.26
CA ALA A 73 -11.13 -7.39 -4.22
C ALA A 73 -10.22 -6.34 -4.90
N GLN A 74 -10.58 -5.06 -4.81
CA GLN A 74 -9.80 -3.96 -5.36
C GLN A 74 -8.72 -3.41 -4.40
N TYR A 75 -8.45 -4.09 -3.30
CA TYR A 75 -7.45 -3.70 -2.29
C TYR A 75 -6.23 -4.63 -2.25
N THR A 76 -5.96 -5.33 -3.35
CA THR A 76 -4.78 -6.21 -3.43
C THR A 76 -3.48 -5.41 -3.46
N ILE A 77 -2.37 -6.09 -3.14
CA ILE A 77 -1.03 -5.50 -3.23
C ILE A 77 -0.69 -5.01 -4.65
N LEU A 78 -1.28 -5.60 -5.69
CA LEU A 78 -1.11 -5.15 -7.07
C LEU A 78 -1.79 -3.81 -7.31
N HIS A 79 -2.98 -3.59 -6.74
CA HIS A 79 -3.68 -2.30 -6.82
C HIS A 79 -2.90 -1.22 -6.07
N THR A 80 -2.49 -1.48 -4.82
CA THR A 80 -1.79 -0.49 -3.99
C THR A 80 -0.39 -0.16 -4.51
N ALA A 81 0.33 -1.16 -5.04
CA ALA A 81 1.60 -0.91 -5.74
C ALA A 81 1.37 -0.16 -7.07
N GLY A 82 0.29 -0.46 -7.79
CA GLY A 82 -0.13 0.25 -8.99
C GLY A 82 -0.45 1.72 -8.72
N ASP A 83 -1.14 2.02 -7.62
CA ASP A 83 -1.43 3.39 -7.17
C ASP A 83 -0.13 4.17 -6.91
N ALA A 84 0.82 3.58 -6.19
CA ALA A 84 2.10 4.23 -5.91
C ALA A 84 2.91 4.50 -7.19
N VAL A 85 2.93 3.57 -8.15
CA VAL A 85 3.56 3.76 -9.46
C VAL A 85 2.83 4.84 -10.26
N GLY A 86 1.48 4.80 -10.27
CA GLY A 86 0.67 5.80 -10.94
C GLY A 86 0.87 7.21 -10.39
N LEU A 87 1.06 7.35 -9.08
CA LEU A 87 1.42 8.64 -8.47
C LEU A 87 2.80 9.12 -8.91
N ILE A 88 3.82 8.24 -8.95
CA ILE A 88 5.16 8.62 -9.43
C ILE A 88 5.07 9.17 -10.85
N ASP A 89 4.29 8.51 -11.73
CA ASP A 89 4.10 8.96 -13.11
C ASP A 89 3.32 10.27 -13.19
N ALA A 90 2.20 10.40 -12.46
CA ALA A 90 1.36 11.59 -12.46
C ALA A 90 2.02 12.82 -11.85
N LEU A 91 2.99 12.62 -10.95
CA LEU A 91 3.85 13.67 -10.40
C LEU A 91 5.01 14.05 -11.33
N GLY A 92 5.09 13.46 -12.53
CA GLY A 92 6.11 13.75 -13.53
C GLY A 92 7.50 13.21 -13.19
N ALA A 93 7.61 12.31 -12.21
CA ALA A 93 8.90 11.75 -11.82
C ALA A 93 9.21 10.46 -12.58
N GLU A 94 10.42 10.33 -13.09
CA GLU A 94 10.89 9.07 -13.68
C GLU A 94 11.02 7.99 -12.61
N ARG A 95 11.58 8.34 -11.45
CA ARG A 95 11.86 7.45 -10.32
C ARG A 95 11.72 8.18 -9.00
N ALA A 96 11.32 7.47 -7.95
CA ALA A 96 11.20 8.01 -6.60
C ALA A 96 12.01 7.20 -5.57
N VAL A 97 12.34 7.82 -4.44
CA VAL A 97 12.60 7.07 -3.20
C VAL A 97 11.24 6.75 -2.59
N VAL A 98 10.98 5.47 -2.36
CA VAL A 98 9.69 5.02 -1.77
C VAL A 98 9.93 4.61 -0.33
N VAL A 99 9.27 5.30 0.59
CA VAL A 99 9.34 5.06 2.04
C VAL A 99 7.99 4.54 2.51
N GLY A 100 7.97 3.44 3.24
CA GLY A 100 6.72 2.89 3.77
C GLY A 100 6.84 2.55 5.25
N HIS A 101 5.79 2.85 6.01
CA HIS A 101 5.62 2.46 7.40
C HIS A 101 4.43 1.50 7.53
N ASP A 102 4.50 0.51 8.42
CA ASP A 102 3.46 -0.49 8.65
C ASP A 102 2.95 -1.10 7.32
N TRP A 103 1.66 -0.96 6.94
CA TRP A 103 1.15 -1.40 5.63
C TRP A 103 1.82 -0.70 4.44
N GLY A 104 2.26 0.53 4.60
CA GLY A 104 3.03 1.21 3.57
C GLY A 104 4.36 0.53 3.24
N ALA A 105 4.97 -0.19 4.20
CA ALA A 105 6.21 -0.91 3.95
C ALA A 105 6.03 -2.12 3.01
N PRO A 106 5.04 -3.04 3.17
CA PRO A 106 4.71 -4.03 2.16
C PRO A 106 4.47 -3.45 0.76
N VAL A 107 3.78 -2.30 0.66
CA VAL A 107 3.58 -1.62 -0.63
C VAL A 107 4.91 -1.13 -1.20
N ALA A 108 5.73 -0.45 -0.40
CA ALA A 108 7.05 0.02 -0.83
C ALA A 108 7.96 -1.13 -1.30
N TRP A 109 7.96 -2.26 -0.57
CA TRP A 109 8.68 -3.47 -0.99
C TRP A 109 8.13 -4.06 -2.28
N ALA A 110 6.81 -4.09 -2.45
CA ALA A 110 6.17 -4.60 -3.67
C ALA A 110 6.51 -3.71 -4.88
N VAL A 111 6.45 -2.39 -4.76
CA VAL A 111 6.88 -1.46 -5.82
C VAL A 111 8.34 -1.69 -6.19
N ALA A 112 9.23 -1.80 -5.20
CA ALA A 112 10.66 -2.02 -5.44
C ALA A 112 10.96 -3.38 -6.10
N GLN A 113 10.15 -4.40 -5.84
CA GLN A 113 10.28 -5.73 -6.42
C GLN A 113 9.68 -5.83 -7.82
N MET A 114 8.49 -5.25 -8.01
CA MET A 114 7.71 -5.38 -9.24
C MET A 114 8.09 -4.34 -10.29
N ARG A 115 8.48 -3.13 -9.85
CA ARG A 115 8.81 -1.98 -10.70
C ARG A 115 10.11 -1.32 -10.23
N PRO A 116 11.25 -2.07 -10.24
CA PRO A 116 12.55 -1.52 -9.88
C PRO A 116 12.99 -0.35 -10.76
N ASP A 117 12.44 -0.26 -11.97
CA ASP A 117 12.61 0.86 -12.90
C ASP A 117 12.07 2.18 -12.34
N LYS A 118 11.04 2.14 -11.47
CA LYS A 118 10.41 3.31 -10.84
C LYS A 118 11.01 3.68 -9.48
N VAL A 119 11.94 2.88 -8.96
CA VAL A 119 12.46 3.05 -7.60
C VAL A 119 13.94 3.42 -7.61
N ARG A 120 14.28 4.60 -7.08
CA ARG A 120 15.65 5.05 -6.83
C ARG A 120 16.24 4.40 -5.58
N GLY A 121 15.40 4.19 -4.57
CA GLY A 121 15.72 3.52 -3.32
C GLY A 121 14.43 3.22 -2.54
N VAL A 122 14.46 2.24 -1.67
CA VAL A 122 13.30 1.84 -0.87
C VAL A 122 13.65 1.83 0.62
N VAL A 123 12.76 2.36 1.45
CA VAL A 123 12.87 2.33 2.91
C VAL A 123 11.62 1.69 3.48
N GLY A 124 11.77 0.57 4.17
CA GLY A 124 10.68 -0.04 4.94
C GLY A 124 10.87 0.23 6.43
N MET A 125 9.82 0.67 7.10
CA MET A 125 9.80 0.93 8.54
C MET A 125 8.83 -0.03 9.22
N SER A 126 9.20 -0.53 10.39
CA SER A 126 8.50 -1.52 11.22
C SER A 126 8.27 -2.90 10.58
N VAL A 127 7.90 -2.99 9.31
CA VAL A 127 7.63 -4.25 8.59
C VAL A 127 8.75 -4.54 7.57
N PRO A 128 9.60 -5.56 7.82
CA PRO A 128 10.68 -5.93 6.91
C PRO A 128 10.15 -6.59 5.63
N HIS A 129 10.93 -6.52 4.56
CA HIS A 129 10.67 -7.36 3.39
C HIS A 129 10.66 -8.85 3.79
N ARG A 130 9.57 -9.53 3.46
CA ARG A 130 9.42 -10.97 3.66
C ARG A 130 9.15 -11.64 2.33
N PRO A 131 10.00 -12.60 1.92
CA PRO A 131 9.70 -13.40 0.73
C PRO A 131 8.35 -14.12 0.89
N ARG A 132 7.66 -14.30 -0.23
CA ARG A 132 6.41 -15.07 -0.27
C ARG A 132 6.59 -16.43 0.38
N GLY A 133 5.75 -16.73 1.38
CA GLY A 133 5.76 -18.03 2.06
C GLY A 133 5.22 -19.18 1.18
N SER A 134 5.37 -20.41 1.66
CA SER A 134 4.89 -21.63 0.96
C SER A 134 3.38 -21.86 1.08
N ARG A 135 2.70 -21.16 1.97
CA ARG A 135 1.26 -21.32 2.26
C ARG A 135 0.59 -19.97 2.42
N PRO A 136 -0.73 -19.88 2.23
CA PRO A 136 -1.52 -18.69 2.53
C PRO A 136 -1.30 -18.21 3.95
N PRO A 137 -1.22 -16.89 4.19
CA PRO A 137 -0.84 -16.35 5.51
C PRO A 137 -1.91 -16.48 6.57
N ILE A 138 -3.21 -16.35 6.26
CA ILE A 138 -4.30 -16.35 7.25
C ILE A 138 -4.38 -17.69 8.00
N GLU A 139 -4.34 -18.81 7.29
CA GLU A 139 -4.34 -20.13 7.93
C GLU A 139 -3.13 -20.32 8.84
N LYS A 140 -1.95 -19.83 8.42
CA LYS A 140 -0.74 -19.88 9.23
C LYS A 140 -0.87 -19.01 10.48
N MET A 141 -1.44 -17.83 10.37
CA MET A 141 -1.67 -16.89 11.49
C MET A 141 -2.65 -17.50 12.49
N ARG A 142 -3.78 -18.05 12.01
CA ARG A 142 -4.77 -18.75 12.84
C ARG A 142 -4.16 -19.90 13.63
N ARG A 143 -3.35 -20.73 12.98
CA ARG A 143 -2.66 -21.83 13.68
C ARG A 143 -1.66 -21.37 14.73
N HIS A 144 -1.00 -20.24 14.51
CA HIS A 144 0.09 -19.76 15.38
C HIS A 144 -0.40 -18.88 16.53
N PHE A 145 -1.40 -18.03 16.27
CA PHE A 145 -1.90 -17.01 17.20
C PHE A 145 -3.33 -17.24 17.66
N GLY A 146 -4.05 -18.21 17.07
CA GLY A 146 -5.48 -18.44 17.33
C GLY A 146 -6.41 -17.52 16.54
N ASP A 147 -7.73 -17.74 16.71
CA ASP A 147 -8.78 -16.93 16.04
C ASP A 147 -8.86 -15.51 16.59
N GLY A 148 -8.38 -15.27 17.80
CA GLY A 148 -8.31 -13.94 18.41
C GLY A 148 -7.25 -13.00 17.80
N TYR A 149 -6.41 -13.47 16.87
CA TYR A 149 -5.42 -12.60 16.23
C TYR A 149 -6.10 -11.60 15.31
N TYR A 150 -5.78 -10.30 15.45
CA TYR A 150 -6.50 -9.23 14.75
C TYR A 150 -6.60 -9.40 13.24
N MET A 151 -5.52 -9.88 12.55
CA MET A 151 -5.57 -10.12 11.11
C MET A 151 -6.53 -11.26 10.72
N VAL A 152 -6.77 -12.21 11.62
CA VAL A 152 -7.77 -13.27 11.43
C VAL A 152 -9.17 -12.71 11.67
N ARG A 153 -9.36 -11.87 12.70
CA ARG A 153 -10.63 -11.19 12.99
C ARG A 153 -11.04 -10.23 11.87
N PHE A 154 -10.11 -9.53 11.26
CA PHE A 154 -10.37 -8.66 10.11
C PHE A 154 -10.86 -9.39 8.85
N GLN A 155 -10.84 -10.73 8.83
CA GLN A 155 -11.48 -11.49 7.76
C GLN A 155 -13.00 -11.57 7.89
N GLU A 156 -13.55 -11.29 9.08
CA GLU A 156 -14.99 -11.25 9.31
C GLU A 156 -15.59 -10.06 8.54
N PRO A 157 -16.74 -10.24 7.85
CA PRO A 157 -17.39 -9.13 7.18
C PRO A 157 -18.06 -8.19 8.20
N ASP A 158 -18.03 -6.90 7.92
CA ASP A 158 -18.75 -5.81 8.58
C ASP A 158 -18.45 -5.56 10.08
N ALA A 159 -18.20 -6.59 10.86
CA ALA A 159 -18.02 -6.49 12.30
C ALA A 159 -16.79 -5.67 12.74
N PRO A 160 -15.58 -5.88 12.17
CA PRO A 160 -14.39 -5.14 12.54
C PRO A 160 -14.50 -3.65 12.25
N GLU A 161 -14.93 -3.27 11.05
CA GLU A 161 -15.08 -1.86 10.68
C GLU A 161 -16.17 -1.15 11.47
N ALA A 162 -17.27 -1.82 11.78
CA ALA A 162 -18.33 -1.28 12.63
C ALA A 162 -17.85 -1.05 14.08
N GLU A 163 -17.02 -1.94 14.62
CA GLU A 163 -16.41 -1.76 15.93
C GLU A 163 -15.45 -0.57 15.94
N LEU A 164 -14.55 -0.47 14.97
CA LEU A 164 -13.59 0.62 14.83
C LEU A 164 -14.27 1.98 14.63
N ALA A 165 -15.38 2.01 13.92
CA ALA A 165 -16.15 3.22 13.64
C ALA A 165 -17.05 3.68 14.79
N ARG A 166 -17.29 2.86 15.82
CA ARG A 166 -18.19 3.19 16.93
C ARG A 166 -17.71 4.40 17.74
N ASP A 167 -16.41 4.45 17.99
CA ASP A 167 -15.71 5.57 18.63
C ASP A 167 -14.32 5.73 17.97
N PRO A 168 -14.23 6.52 16.89
CA PRO A 168 -12.97 6.70 16.21
C PRO A 168 -11.85 7.28 17.09
N ALA A 169 -12.19 8.17 18.03
CA ALA A 169 -11.18 8.76 18.92
C ALA A 169 -10.56 7.70 19.85
N SER A 170 -11.40 6.86 20.48
CA SER A 170 -10.92 5.72 21.26
C SER A 170 -10.12 4.73 20.38
N THR A 171 -10.60 4.45 19.17
CA THR A 171 -9.89 3.58 18.22
C THR A 171 -8.48 4.09 17.95
N PHE A 172 -8.31 5.37 17.62
CA PHE A 172 -6.98 5.94 17.36
C PHE A 172 -6.10 5.96 18.61
N ARG A 173 -6.64 6.34 19.78
CA ARG A 173 -5.87 6.29 21.04
C ARG A 173 -5.33 4.88 21.31
N ARG A 174 -6.21 3.89 21.24
CA ARG A 174 -5.87 2.49 21.53
C ARG A 174 -4.87 1.91 20.55
N LEU A 175 -5.04 2.15 19.24
CA LEU A 175 -4.20 1.55 18.22
C LEU A 175 -2.87 2.30 18.05
N LEU A 176 -2.87 3.64 18.09
CA LEU A 176 -1.63 4.41 17.92
C LEU A 176 -0.75 4.39 19.17
N ALA A 177 -1.34 4.38 20.36
CA ALA A 177 -0.59 4.30 21.61
C ALA A 177 -0.20 2.86 22.01
N ALA A 178 -0.75 1.83 21.35
CA ALA A 178 -0.45 0.44 21.66
C ALA A 178 1.05 0.15 21.54
N ASP A 179 1.63 -0.40 22.60
CA ASP A 179 2.98 -0.97 22.51
C ASP A 179 2.93 -2.36 21.90
N THR A 180 3.00 -2.42 20.56
CA THR A 180 2.95 -3.66 19.80
C THR A 180 4.33 -4.34 19.69
N GLY A 181 5.30 -3.96 20.52
CA GLY A 181 6.70 -4.36 20.39
C GLY A 181 6.93 -5.88 20.39
N ASP A 182 6.11 -6.65 21.08
CA ASP A 182 6.14 -8.12 21.08
C ASP A 182 5.00 -8.77 20.26
N GLY A 183 4.03 -7.98 19.78
CA GLY A 183 2.87 -8.44 19.03
C GLY A 183 1.74 -9.04 19.88
N THR A 184 1.89 -9.08 21.22
CA THR A 184 0.85 -9.66 22.09
C THR A 184 -0.38 -8.78 22.23
N ALA A 185 -0.21 -7.46 22.17
CA ALA A 185 -1.30 -6.49 22.16
C ALA A 185 -2.27 -6.64 20.96
N LEU A 186 -1.88 -7.42 19.95
CA LEU A 186 -2.67 -7.67 18.74
C LEU A 186 -3.47 -9.00 18.81
N ILE A 187 -3.41 -9.70 19.94
CA ILE A 187 -4.19 -10.92 20.19
C ILE A 187 -5.34 -10.56 21.10
N THR A 188 -6.55 -10.66 20.60
CA THR A 188 -7.76 -10.38 21.37
C THR A 188 -8.32 -11.65 21.98
N PRO A 189 -9.04 -11.59 23.12
CA PRO A 189 -9.80 -12.73 23.64
C PRO A 189 -10.80 -13.23 22.58
N GLU A 190 -11.05 -14.54 22.54
CA GLU A 190 -11.99 -15.14 21.58
C GLU A 190 -13.39 -14.50 21.62
N THR A 191 -13.83 -14.06 22.80
CA THR A 191 -15.14 -13.42 23.01
C THR A 191 -15.10 -11.88 22.88
N GLY A 192 -13.92 -11.28 22.64
CA GLY A 192 -13.75 -9.83 22.49
C GLY A 192 -13.79 -9.38 21.05
N GLY A 193 -14.03 -8.08 20.81
CA GLY A 193 -13.86 -7.42 19.52
C GLY A 193 -12.39 -7.23 19.15
N VAL A 194 -12.15 -6.61 17.99
CA VAL A 194 -10.78 -6.36 17.48
C VAL A 194 -9.95 -5.42 18.35
N LEU A 195 -10.62 -4.54 19.12
CA LEU A 195 -9.99 -3.62 20.07
C LEU A 195 -9.77 -4.21 21.47
N ALA A 196 -10.29 -5.41 21.75
CA ALA A 196 -10.23 -5.97 23.12
C ALA A 196 -8.78 -6.25 23.59
N GLY A 197 -7.85 -6.50 22.63
CA GLY A 197 -6.42 -6.67 22.93
C GLY A 197 -5.64 -5.35 23.09
N SER A 198 -6.26 -4.21 22.80
CA SER A 198 -5.64 -2.88 22.89
C SER A 198 -6.42 -2.01 23.87
N PRO A 199 -6.09 -2.03 25.17
CA PRO A 199 -6.81 -1.24 26.18
C PRO A 199 -6.67 0.26 25.91
N GLU A 200 -7.62 1.03 26.41
CA GLU A 200 -7.53 2.50 26.40
C GLU A 200 -6.27 2.91 27.18
N PRO A 201 -5.36 3.71 26.61
CA PRO A 201 -4.19 4.17 27.34
C PRO A 201 -4.58 5.15 28.45
N GLY A 202 -3.98 5.02 29.62
CA GLY A 202 -4.18 5.99 30.71
C GLY A 202 -3.61 7.36 30.36
N GLU A 203 -2.48 7.39 29.67
CA GLU A 203 -1.82 8.58 29.14
C GLU A 203 -1.33 8.32 27.72
N LEU A 204 -1.44 9.32 26.87
CA LEU A 204 -0.86 9.24 25.53
C LEU A 204 0.66 9.32 25.59
N PRO A 205 1.39 8.59 24.72
CA PRO A 205 2.84 8.72 24.65
C PRO A 205 3.23 10.13 24.18
N GLY A 206 4.35 10.65 24.66
CA GLY A 206 4.76 12.05 24.42
C GLY A 206 4.89 12.51 22.96
N TRP A 207 4.80 11.59 22.02
CA TRP A 207 4.81 11.88 20.57
C TRP A 207 3.39 12.02 19.96
N LEU A 208 2.31 11.68 20.70
CA LEU A 208 0.92 11.68 20.28
C LEU A 208 0.12 12.55 21.24
N THR A 209 -0.61 13.53 20.72
CA THR A 209 -1.43 14.47 21.49
C THR A 209 -2.90 14.27 21.19
N GLU A 210 -3.79 14.86 22.01
CA GLU A 210 -5.24 14.87 21.73
C GLU A 210 -5.57 15.62 20.42
N ASP A 211 -4.80 16.65 20.10
CA ASP A 211 -4.94 17.35 18.81
C ASP A 211 -4.57 16.44 17.62
N ASP A 212 -3.56 15.58 17.80
CA ASP A 212 -3.21 14.58 16.79
C ASP A 212 -4.36 13.55 16.62
N ILE A 213 -4.96 13.10 17.72
CA ILE A 213 -6.14 12.21 17.67
C ILE A 213 -7.30 12.89 16.93
N ALA A 214 -7.61 14.15 17.29
CA ALA A 214 -8.65 14.91 16.62
C ALA A 214 -8.39 15.07 15.11
N ALA A 215 -7.13 15.26 14.70
CA ALA A 215 -6.73 15.31 13.29
C ALA A 215 -7.01 14.00 12.58
N TYR A 216 -6.63 12.84 13.14
CA TYR A 216 -6.94 11.53 12.55
C TYR A 216 -8.45 11.29 12.44
N VAL A 217 -9.22 11.64 13.48
CA VAL A 217 -10.69 11.51 13.47
C VAL A 217 -11.29 12.33 12.34
N ALA A 218 -10.84 13.58 12.17
CA ALA A 218 -11.30 14.45 11.10
C ALA A 218 -10.97 13.90 9.70
N GLU A 219 -9.78 13.36 9.52
CA GLU A 219 -9.37 12.77 8.23
C GLU A 219 -10.20 11.53 7.85
N TYR A 220 -10.67 10.75 8.83
CA TYR A 220 -11.45 9.53 8.60
C TYR A 220 -12.97 9.73 8.59
N ALA A 221 -13.46 10.96 8.80
CA ALA A 221 -14.87 11.25 8.97
C ALA A 221 -15.77 10.70 7.85
N ASP A 222 -15.29 10.77 6.60
CA ASP A 222 -16.05 10.34 5.42
C ASP A 222 -15.73 8.90 4.99
N SER A 223 -14.50 8.45 5.17
CA SER A 223 -14.04 7.14 4.65
C SER A 223 -14.31 5.98 5.61
N GLY A 224 -14.31 6.24 6.91
CA GLY A 224 -14.38 5.20 7.94
C GLY A 224 -13.25 4.18 7.87
N PHE A 225 -13.51 2.94 8.29
CA PHE A 225 -12.50 1.89 8.42
C PHE A 225 -12.66 0.71 7.46
N ALA A 226 -13.71 0.69 6.62
CA ALA A 226 -13.95 -0.42 5.69
C ALA A 226 -12.81 -0.59 4.68
N GLY A 227 -12.38 0.50 4.04
CA GLY A 227 -11.24 0.50 3.13
C GLY A 227 -9.95 -0.01 3.77
N PRO A 228 -9.50 0.55 4.91
CA PRO A 228 -8.37 0.05 5.69
C PRO A 228 -8.43 -1.44 6.02
N VAL A 229 -9.58 -1.95 6.47
CA VAL A 229 -9.76 -3.38 6.81
C VAL A 229 -9.66 -4.26 5.56
N ASN A 230 -10.10 -3.79 4.40
CA ASN A 230 -10.02 -4.55 3.15
C ASN A 230 -8.60 -4.90 2.71
N TRP A 231 -7.58 -4.17 3.14
CA TRP A 231 -6.17 -4.53 2.92
C TRP A 231 -5.83 -5.89 3.56
N TYR A 232 -6.33 -6.14 4.76
CA TYR A 232 -6.13 -7.39 5.49
C TYR A 232 -6.94 -8.54 4.88
N ARG A 233 -8.14 -8.28 4.34
CA ARG A 233 -8.98 -9.28 3.64
C ARG A 233 -8.31 -9.82 2.38
N ASN A 234 -7.36 -9.08 1.82
CA ASN A 234 -6.61 -9.50 0.63
C ASN A 234 -5.31 -10.27 0.92
N LEU A 235 -4.98 -10.59 2.17
CA LEU A 235 -3.70 -11.24 2.51
C LEU A 235 -3.48 -12.55 1.76
N ASP A 236 -4.47 -13.46 1.74
CA ASP A 236 -4.37 -14.73 1.03
C ASP A 236 -4.42 -14.53 -0.49
N ARG A 237 -5.24 -13.59 -0.96
CA ARG A 237 -5.29 -13.21 -2.37
C ARG A 237 -3.96 -12.63 -2.86
N ASN A 238 -3.32 -11.80 -2.05
CA ASN A 238 -1.99 -11.28 -2.35
C ASN A 238 -0.95 -12.40 -2.47
N TRP A 239 -1.06 -13.43 -1.60
CA TRP A 239 -0.19 -14.60 -1.70
C TRP A 239 -0.38 -15.34 -3.03
N GLU A 240 -1.61 -15.50 -3.52
CA GLU A 240 -1.89 -16.11 -4.81
C GLU A 240 -1.30 -15.28 -5.95
N LEU A 241 -1.65 -13.99 -6.02
CA LEU A 241 -1.32 -13.07 -7.11
C LEU A 241 0.17 -12.82 -7.27
N THR A 242 0.96 -12.95 -6.19
CA THR A 242 2.39 -12.64 -6.21
C THR A 242 3.29 -13.83 -6.52
N THR A 243 2.73 -14.92 -7.04
CA THR A 243 3.49 -16.14 -7.38
C THR A 243 4.65 -15.90 -8.34
N ALA A 244 4.47 -15.03 -9.33
CA ALA A 244 5.50 -14.68 -10.32
C ALA A 244 6.75 -14.03 -9.68
N TRP A 245 6.59 -13.37 -8.53
CA TRP A 245 7.70 -12.72 -7.81
C TRP A 245 8.25 -13.56 -6.65
N HIS A 246 7.92 -14.86 -6.61
CA HIS A 246 8.47 -15.76 -5.60
C HIS A 246 10.00 -15.75 -5.63
N ARG A 247 10.63 -15.32 -4.52
CA ARG A 247 12.09 -15.14 -4.40
C ARG A 247 12.73 -14.12 -5.35
N ALA A 248 11.94 -13.29 -6.03
CA ALA A 248 12.50 -12.18 -6.79
C ALA A 248 13.25 -11.22 -5.84
N PRO A 249 14.45 -10.77 -6.18
CA PRO A 249 15.23 -9.88 -5.32
C PRO A 249 14.67 -8.46 -5.33
N ILE A 250 14.91 -7.72 -4.24
CA ILE A 250 14.83 -6.26 -4.24
C ILE A 250 16.17 -5.76 -4.82
N THR A 251 16.13 -5.16 -6.01
CA THR A 251 17.34 -4.70 -6.72
C THR A 251 17.72 -3.25 -6.43
N PRO A 252 16.77 -2.31 -6.17
CA PRO A 252 17.12 -0.97 -5.72
C PRO A 252 17.83 -0.97 -4.37
N PRO A 253 18.63 0.07 -4.05
CA PRO A 253 19.16 0.30 -2.71
C PRO A 253 18.03 0.25 -1.67
N ALA A 254 18.22 -0.55 -0.61
CA ALA A 254 17.18 -0.81 0.37
C ALA A 254 17.67 -0.55 1.80
N LEU A 255 16.83 0.12 2.59
CA LEU A 255 17.03 0.35 4.03
C LEU A 255 15.84 -0.21 4.81
N PHE A 256 16.11 -0.85 5.93
CA PHE A 256 15.09 -1.23 6.90
C PHE A 256 15.32 -0.54 8.24
N ILE A 257 14.30 0.10 8.76
CA ILE A 257 14.30 0.79 10.04
C ILE A 257 13.31 0.07 10.96
N ALA A 258 13.81 -0.37 12.12
CA ALA A 258 12.99 -1.00 13.14
C ALA A 258 13.26 -0.38 14.51
N ARG A 259 12.24 -0.37 15.36
CA ARG A 259 12.41 -0.06 16.78
C ARG A 259 13.27 -1.16 17.44
N PRO A 260 14.24 -0.83 18.26
CA PRO A 260 14.95 -1.82 19.08
C PRO A 260 13.94 -2.52 20.02
N ARG A 261 14.00 -3.85 20.11
CA ARG A 261 13.23 -4.57 21.13
C ARG A 261 13.80 -4.26 22.53
N PRO A 262 12.94 -3.96 23.52
CA PRO A 262 13.41 -3.87 24.91
C PRO A 262 14.15 -5.15 25.29
N GLY A 263 15.38 -5.04 25.77
CA GLY A 263 16.23 -6.18 26.17
C GLY A 263 16.85 -7.02 25.04
N GLY A 264 16.57 -6.71 23.79
CA GLY A 264 17.14 -7.39 22.63
C GLY A 264 18.46 -6.78 22.20
N ARG A 265 19.52 -7.62 22.10
CA ARG A 265 20.75 -7.18 21.41
C ARG A 265 20.41 -6.81 19.96
N PRO A 266 20.92 -5.67 19.43
CA PRO A 266 20.67 -5.31 18.02
C PRO A 266 21.18 -6.45 17.15
N ARG A 267 20.26 -7.14 16.47
CA ARG A 267 20.64 -8.08 15.41
C ARG A 267 21.22 -7.24 14.29
N ARG A 268 22.52 -7.29 14.09
CA ARG A 268 23.14 -6.75 12.89
C ARG A 268 22.47 -7.42 11.71
N HIS A 269 21.61 -6.72 11.01
CA HIS A 269 21.14 -7.15 9.71
C HIS A 269 22.37 -7.32 8.82
N ARG A 270 22.73 -8.58 8.58
CA ARG A 270 23.74 -8.89 7.59
C ARG A 270 23.15 -8.43 6.25
N PRO A 271 23.73 -7.45 5.56
CA PRO A 271 23.24 -7.09 4.24
C PRO A 271 23.21 -8.37 3.39
N PRO A 272 22.25 -8.53 2.48
CA PRO A 272 22.26 -9.66 1.58
C PRO A 272 23.62 -9.74 0.92
N PRO A 273 24.19 -10.94 0.74
CA PRO A 273 25.51 -11.09 0.16
C PRO A 273 25.52 -10.34 -1.17
N ARG A 274 26.35 -9.32 -1.29
CA ARG A 274 26.62 -8.68 -2.56
C ARG A 274 27.08 -9.82 -3.47
N LEU A 275 26.30 -10.12 -4.50
CA LEU A 275 26.72 -11.01 -5.55
C LEU A 275 27.97 -10.37 -6.14
N ARG A 276 29.16 -10.84 -5.72
CA ARG A 276 30.37 -10.48 -6.42
C ARG A 276 30.19 -10.92 -7.87
N PRO A 277 30.45 -10.06 -8.84
CA PRO A 277 30.52 -10.49 -10.22
C PRO A 277 31.45 -11.71 -10.26
N ARG A 278 30.97 -12.85 -10.76
CA ARG A 278 31.86 -13.99 -11.00
C ARG A 278 32.93 -13.51 -11.99
N PRO A 279 34.23 -13.60 -11.65
CA PRO A 279 35.25 -13.30 -12.63
C PRO A 279 35.00 -14.19 -13.85
N PRO A 280 35.26 -13.70 -15.07
CA PRO A 280 35.12 -14.51 -16.25
C PRO A 280 35.94 -15.81 -16.07
N ARG A 281 35.32 -16.96 -16.29
CA ARG A 281 36.01 -18.23 -16.25
C ARG A 281 37.00 -18.21 -17.41
N HIS A 282 38.27 -17.94 -17.13
CA HIS A 282 39.35 -18.26 -18.08
C HIS A 282 39.32 -19.78 -18.25
N ARG A 283 39.00 -20.23 -19.47
CA ARG A 283 39.26 -21.60 -19.90
C ARG A 283 40.77 -21.76 -19.88
N HIS A 284 41.29 -22.44 -18.86
CA HIS A 284 42.63 -22.96 -18.93
C HIS A 284 42.63 -24.02 -20.03
N ALA A 285 43.41 -23.76 -21.08
CA ALA A 285 43.78 -24.76 -22.09
C ALA A 285 44.45 -25.92 -21.35
N ASP A 286 43.84 -27.08 -21.41
CA ASP A 286 44.37 -28.31 -20.81
C ASP A 286 45.70 -28.66 -21.48
N ARG A 287 46.72 -28.80 -20.67
CA ARG A 287 48.03 -29.36 -21.05
C ARG A 287 47.84 -30.84 -21.41
N LYS A 288 48.41 -31.18 -22.56
CA LYS A 288 48.54 -32.50 -23.20
C LYS A 288 48.73 -33.63 -22.19
N ARG A 289 47.89 -34.64 -22.24
CA ARG A 289 48.20 -36.01 -21.82
C ARG A 289 48.61 -36.83 -23.03
N PRO A 290 49.54 -37.82 -22.87
CA PRO A 290 50.02 -38.63 -23.96
C PRO A 290 48.97 -39.59 -24.48
N LEU A 291 49.09 -39.91 -25.78
CA LEU A 291 48.27 -40.84 -26.54
C LEU A 291 48.43 -42.28 -26.03
N ASP A 292 47.34 -42.99 -25.86
CA ASP A 292 47.24 -44.43 -25.82
C ASP A 292 46.54 -44.92 -27.11
N PRO A 293 47.07 -45.94 -27.78
CA PRO A 293 46.57 -46.36 -29.08
C PRO A 293 45.66 -47.59 -28.93
N ALA A 294 44.38 -47.46 -29.26
CA ALA A 294 43.61 -48.58 -29.88
C ALA A 294 42.11 -48.26 -30.04
N GLY A 295 41.65 -48.29 -31.28
CA GLY A 295 40.37 -48.90 -31.65
C GLY A 295 39.09 -48.13 -31.64
N ALA A 296 38.75 -47.37 -32.67
CA ALA A 296 37.49 -47.27 -33.48
C ALA A 296 36.10 -47.35 -32.79
N PRO A 297 34.96 -46.94 -33.40
CA PRO A 297 34.76 -46.17 -34.63
C PRO A 297 33.85 -44.90 -34.48
N ARG A 298 33.83 -44.12 -35.51
CA ARG A 298 33.14 -42.86 -35.78
C ARG A 298 31.61 -42.89 -35.56
N ARG A 299 31.09 -41.88 -34.87
CA ARG A 299 29.73 -41.34 -35.10
C ARG A 299 29.86 -39.86 -35.45
N SER A 300 29.29 -39.52 -36.60
CA SER A 300 29.20 -38.20 -37.15
C SER A 300 28.16 -37.39 -36.34
N GLU A 301 28.59 -36.36 -35.61
CA GLU A 301 27.69 -35.31 -35.14
C GLU A 301 27.86 -34.10 -36.07
N ARG A 302 26.79 -33.82 -36.80
CA ARG A 302 26.65 -32.58 -37.59
C ARG A 302 26.47 -31.43 -36.62
N SER A 303 27.37 -30.47 -36.70
CA SER A 303 27.23 -29.14 -36.12
C SER A 303 26.05 -28.41 -36.79
N PRO A 304 25.21 -27.67 -36.02
CA PRO A 304 24.22 -26.77 -36.62
C PRO A 304 24.93 -25.58 -37.29
N PRO A 305 24.34 -25.01 -38.35
CA PRO A 305 24.96 -23.92 -39.09
C PRO A 305 25.04 -22.64 -38.25
N ASP A 306 26.19 -21.94 -38.40
CA ASP A 306 26.42 -20.62 -37.79
C ASP A 306 25.38 -19.61 -38.27
N LEU A 307 24.68 -19.01 -37.30
CA LEU A 307 23.85 -17.83 -37.54
C LEU A 307 24.74 -16.60 -37.72
N PRO A 308 24.50 -15.76 -38.72
CA PRO A 308 25.29 -14.56 -38.94
C PRO A 308 25.07 -13.54 -37.78
N PRO A 309 26.08 -12.75 -37.43
CA PRO A 309 25.94 -11.73 -36.38
C PRO A 309 24.97 -10.63 -36.81
N LEU A 310 24.04 -10.28 -35.90
CA LEU A 310 23.14 -9.16 -36.07
C LEU A 310 23.91 -7.84 -36.07
N PRO A 311 23.59 -6.89 -36.97
CA PRO A 311 24.28 -5.60 -37.04
C PRO A 311 23.92 -4.73 -35.80
N LEU A 312 24.95 -4.21 -35.14
CA LEU A 312 24.89 -3.34 -33.95
C LEU A 312 24.69 -1.85 -34.30
N THR A 313 23.98 -1.53 -35.35
CA THR A 313 23.62 -0.13 -35.64
C THR A 313 22.13 0.00 -35.73
N PRO A 314 21.48 0.86 -34.89
CA PRO A 314 20.09 1.18 -35.06
C PRO A 314 19.91 2.00 -36.35
N PRO A 315 18.80 1.81 -37.09
CA PRO A 315 18.47 2.64 -38.24
C PRO A 315 18.19 4.08 -37.80
N PRO A 316 18.46 5.09 -38.66
CA PRO A 316 18.14 6.48 -38.33
C PRO A 316 16.63 6.65 -38.13
N VAL A 317 16.27 7.28 -37.03
CA VAL A 317 14.88 7.63 -36.67
C VAL A 317 14.39 8.67 -37.68
N GLY A 318 13.55 8.25 -38.63
CA GLY A 318 12.81 9.17 -39.49
C GLY A 318 11.80 9.96 -38.63
N ALA A 319 11.73 11.28 -38.85
CA ALA A 319 10.79 12.16 -38.19
C ALA A 319 9.35 11.63 -38.37
N PRO A 320 8.51 11.65 -37.32
CA PRO A 320 7.13 11.21 -37.43
C PRO A 320 6.34 12.26 -38.26
N THR A 321 5.86 11.85 -39.43
CA THR A 321 4.82 12.58 -40.12
C THR A 321 3.49 12.31 -39.41
N HIS A 322 2.99 13.31 -38.68
CA HIS A 322 1.67 13.28 -38.13
C HIS A 322 0.62 13.35 -39.24
N PRO A 323 -0.39 12.47 -39.27
CA PRO A 323 -1.58 12.68 -40.07
C PRO A 323 -2.37 13.89 -39.52
N PRO A 324 -3.05 14.66 -40.38
CA PRO A 324 -3.85 15.81 -39.92
C PRO A 324 -4.95 15.36 -38.98
N ARG A 325 -5.18 16.14 -37.91
CA ARG A 325 -6.31 15.95 -36.99
C ARG A 325 -7.62 16.10 -37.75
N PRO A 326 -8.62 15.21 -37.52
CA PRO A 326 -9.96 15.46 -38.00
C PRO A 326 -10.58 16.67 -37.29
N GLU A 327 -11.24 17.53 -38.03
CA GLU A 327 -12.01 18.65 -37.51
C GLU A 327 -13.18 18.15 -36.65
N PRO A 328 -13.56 18.86 -35.58
CA PRO A 328 -14.69 18.47 -34.75
C PRO A 328 -16.00 18.69 -35.51
N SER A 329 -16.77 17.64 -35.63
CA SER A 329 -18.16 17.72 -36.13
C SER A 329 -19.02 18.55 -35.18
N PRO A 330 -19.94 19.38 -35.68
CA PRO A 330 -20.84 20.18 -34.85
C PRO A 330 -21.79 19.26 -34.07
N SER A 331 -21.75 19.37 -32.74
CA SER A 331 -22.65 18.70 -31.82
C SER A 331 -24.06 19.32 -31.93
N LEU A 332 -25.00 18.54 -32.43
CA LEU A 332 -26.44 18.81 -32.29
C LEU A 332 -26.84 18.38 -30.85
N TYR A 333 -26.76 19.30 -29.93
CA TYR A 333 -27.35 19.12 -28.59
C TYR A 333 -28.60 20.00 -28.52
N THR A 334 -29.79 19.38 -28.70
CA THR A 334 -31.06 19.97 -28.33
C THR A 334 -31.37 19.63 -26.87
N PRO A 335 -31.67 20.62 -26.01
CA PRO A 335 -32.10 20.31 -24.64
C PRO A 335 -33.55 19.82 -24.67
N ALA A 336 -33.75 18.61 -24.13
CA ALA A 336 -35.08 18.10 -23.84
C ALA A 336 -35.64 18.83 -22.61
N GLU A 337 -36.74 19.56 -22.80
CA GLU A 337 -37.58 20.07 -21.73
C GLU A 337 -38.18 18.91 -20.93
N SER A 338 -37.80 18.76 -19.66
CA SER A 338 -38.48 17.86 -18.75
C SER A 338 -39.61 18.58 -18.02
N SER A 339 -40.82 18.37 -18.49
CA SER A 339 -42.05 18.75 -17.82
C SER A 339 -42.25 17.87 -16.60
N ILE A 340 -42.27 18.48 -15.41
CA ILE A 340 -42.66 17.85 -14.14
C ILE A 340 -44.19 17.97 -14.03
N PRO A 341 -44.95 16.85 -13.88
CA PRO A 341 -46.38 16.95 -13.56
C PRO A 341 -46.57 17.23 -12.05
N ALA A 342 -47.33 18.26 -11.76
CA ALA A 342 -47.81 18.60 -10.44
C ALA A 342 -48.83 17.57 -9.96
N HIS A 343 -48.65 17.04 -8.73
CA HIS A 343 -49.66 16.30 -8.01
C HIS A 343 -50.49 17.24 -7.12
N PRO A 344 -51.82 17.06 -7.06
CA PRO A 344 -52.73 17.91 -6.31
C PRO A 344 -52.72 17.55 -4.81
N GLY A 345 -52.85 18.58 -4.04
CA GLY A 345 -52.90 18.53 -2.57
C GLY A 345 -54.15 17.88 -1.99
N THR A 346 -54.01 17.34 -0.82
CA THR A 346 -55.10 16.95 0.07
C THR A 346 -54.98 17.65 1.42
N PRO A 347 -56.08 17.96 2.11
CA PRO A 347 -56.16 19.07 3.01
C PRO A 347 -55.87 18.73 4.47
N VAL A 348 -55.44 19.77 5.18
CA VAL A 348 -55.28 19.87 6.64
C VAL A 348 -56.64 19.83 7.36
N ARG A 349 -56.77 18.98 8.35
CA ARG A 349 -57.68 19.15 9.53
C ARG A 349 -56.86 18.69 10.74
N GLY A 350 -56.65 19.41 11.76
CA GLY A 350 -57.55 20.23 12.58
C GLY A 350 -57.48 19.67 13.98
N ARG A 351 -56.75 20.36 14.89
CA ARG A 351 -56.89 20.57 16.36
C ARG A 351 -57.61 19.50 17.18
N ALA A 352 -56.99 18.99 18.20
CA ALA A 352 -56.73 19.32 19.63
C ALA A 352 -57.85 18.86 20.56
N PRO A 353 -57.79 18.91 21.89
CA PRO A 353 -56.76 18.50 22.84
C PRO A 353 -57.30 17.69 24.03
N CYS A 354 -56.45 17.43 25.03
CA CYS A 354 -56.76 17.22 26.45
C CYS A 354 -57.28 15.86 26.93
N GLY A 355 -56.62 15.35 27.94
CA GLY A 355 -57.11 14.31 28.85
C GLY A 355 -56.04 13.84 29.83
N ARG A 356 -55.92 14.54 30.99
CA ARG A 356 -55.22 14.03 32.18
C ARG A 356 -56.05 12.90 32.82
N ALA A 357 -55.38 11.91 33.39
CA ALA A 357 -55.66 11.31 34.70
C ALA A 357 -54.79 10.10 34.91
N ALA A 358 -53.84 10.14 35.83
CA ALA A 358 -53.96 9.59 37.19
C ALA A 358 -53.80 8.04 37.22
N GLY A 359 -52.71 7.60 37.89
CA GLY A 359 -52.49 6.20 38.31
C GLY A 359 -53.50 5.80 39.43
N PRO A 360 -53.38 4.67 40.13
CA PRO A 360 -52.18 4.27 40.89
C PRO A 360 -51.87 2.74 40.98
N ALA A 361 -50.69 2.50 41.57
CA ALA A 361 -50.32 1.47 42.60
C ALA A 361 -50.57 -0.03 42.38
N ARG A 362 -49.54 -0.70 42.58
CA ARG A 362 -49.04 -2.00 43.08
C ARG A 362 -50.08 -2.94 43.80
N PRO A 363 -49.77 -4.24 43.99
CA PRO A 363 -48.55 -4.73 44.62
C PRO A 363 -47.60 -5.52 43.70
#